data_2412b8e8acf63f575d30ef5720dcde89
#
_entry.id   2412b8e8acf63f575d30ef5720dcde89
#
_cell.length_a   1.000
_cell.length_b   1.000
_cell.length_c   1.000
_cell.angle_alpha   90.00
_cell.angle_beta   90.00
_cell.angle_gamma   90.00
#
_symmetry.space_group_name_H-M   'P 1'
#
loop_
_entity.id
_entity.type
_entity.pdbx_description
1 polymer ?
#
loop_
_entity_poly.entity_id
_entity_poly.type
_entity_poly.pdbx_seq_one_letter_code
_entity_poly.pdbx_strand_id
1 'polypeptide(L)'
;MKRWIVPILVIVAALANAPAAHAAHSTDTFLLIAEEDNFATAPNGDYVAVTVDEGSWFDASPKAVSATGDFTHFASDGTVRASGTWTATGLISYSFYGCRFIPALGVDLGDDNLCGGAVKMAVVLHTPLGDVPGMLTVFCIIGPKAPSSHNGSKGGEGVTLNVPGIINFNHTGGGENIYVRI
;
A
#
# COMPACT_ATOMS: atom_id res chain seq x y z
N MET A 1 -43.91 67.74 28.84
CA MET A 1 -42.91 66.66 28.97
C MET A 1 -43.45 65.40 28.24
N LYS A 2 -42.97 65.11 26.98
CA LYS A 2 -43.41 63.99 26.21
C LYS A 2 -42.33 62.84 26.34
N ARG A 3 -42.71 61.78 27.03
CA ARG A 3 -41.87 60.60 27.16
C ARG A 3 -41.97 59.73 25.84
N TRP A 4 -40.87 59.57 25.17
CA TRP A 4 -40.73 58.64 24.04
C TRP A 4 -40.38 57.28 24.59
N ILE A 5 -41.23 56.29 24.34
CA ILE A 5 -40.98 54.86 24.63
C ILE A 5 -40.39 54.27 23.34
N VAL A 6 -39.13 53.86 23.41
CA VAL A 6 -38.46 53.13 22.31
C VAL A 6 -38.71 51.64 22.54
N PRO A 7 -39.30 50.90 21.59
CA PRO A 7 -39.42 49.45 21.69
C PRO A 7 -38.07 48.80 21.42
N ILE A 8 -37.58 48.02 22.36
CA ILE A 8 -36.41 47.18 22.19
C ILE A 8 -36.84 45.95 21.37
N LEU A 9 -36.34 45.86 20.13
CA LEU A 9 -36.52 44.69 19.27
C LEU A 9 -35.53 43.61 19.71
N VAL A 10 -36.03 42.55 20.34
CA VAL A 10 -35.22 41.38 20.71
C VAL A 10 -35.15 40.49 19.48
N ILE A 11 -33.99 40.47 18.80
CA ILE A 11 -33.70 39.53 17.73
C ILE A 11 -33.23 38.23 18.39
N VAL A 12 -34.09 37.21 18.42
CA VAL A 12 -33.75 35.85 18.77
C VAL A 12 -33.05 35.22 17.59
N ALA A 13 -31.72 35.16 17.62
CA ALA A 13 -30.94 34.38 16.63
C ALA A 13 -31.15 32.91 16.94
N ALA A 14 -31.96 32.24 16.13
CA ALA A 14 -32.06 30.77 16.12
C ALA A 14 -30.76 30.22 15.50
N LEU A 15 -29.84 29.75 16.33
CA LEU A 15 -28.72 28.95 15.94
C LEU A 15 -29.25 27.60 15.44
N ALA A 16 -29.42 27.46 14.14
CA ALA A 16 -29.69 26.19 13.52
C ALA A 16 -28.45 25.30 13.73
N ASN A 17 -28.54 24.35 14.67
CA ASN A 17 -27.62 23.23 14.75
C ASN A 17 -27.84 22.35 13.51
N ALA A 18 -27.12 22.64 12.42
CA ALA A 18 -26.99 21.70 11.32
C ALA A 18 -26.22 20.49 11.86
N PRO A 19 -26.76 19.27 11.78
CA PRO A 19 -25.97 18.09 12.10
C PRO A 19 -24.80 18.08 11.13
N ALA A 20 -23.57 18.05 11.68
CA ALA A 20 -22.39 17.80 10.90
C ALA A 20 -22.61 16.46 10.18
N ALA A 21 -22.83 16.52 8.88
CA ALA A 21 -22.82 15.32 8.06
C ALA A 21 -21.41 14.76 8.21
N HIS A 22 -21.27 13.73 9.04
CA HIS A 22 -20.11 12.87 9.03
C HIS A 22 -20.14 12.25 7.65
N ALA A 23 -19.32 12.78 6.73
CA ALA A 23 -18.97 12.05 5.53
C ALA A 23 -18.45 10.70 6.03
N ALA A 24 -19.20 9.64 5.79
CA ALA A 24 -18.73 8.29 5.97
C ALA A 24 -17.52 8.19 5.03
N HIS A 25 -16.32 8.32 5.58
CA HIS A 25 -15.12 7.92 4.89
C HIS A 25 -15.27 6.42 4.69
N SER A 26 -15.65 6.01 3.48
CA SER A 26 -15.45 4.64 3.06
C SER A 26 -13.93 4.45 3.07
N THR A 27 -13.42 3.87 4.14
CA THR A 27 -12.03 3.43 4.19
C THR A 27 -11.93 2.28 3.21
N ASP A 28 -11.32 2.51 2.06
CA ASP A 28 -10.94 1.41 1.18
C ASP A 28 -9.75 0.70 1.84
N THR A 29 -10.08 -0.26 2.69
CA THR A 29 -9.11 -1.12 3.37
C THR A 29 -8.87 -2.36 2.51
N PHE A 30 -7.60 -2.71 2.37
CA PHE A 30 -7.17 -3.86 1.59
C PHE A 30 -6.26 -4.75 2.42
N LEU A 31 -6.57 -6.05 2.47
CA LEU A 31 -5.57 -7.05 2.87
C LEU A 31 -4.51 -7.14 1.77
N LEU A 32 -3.25 -7.12 2.15
CA LEU A 32 -2.11 -7.33 1.27
C LEU A 32 -1.67 -8.78 1.39
N ILE A 33 -1.95 -9.57 0.38
CA ILE A 33 -1.54 -10.96 0.28
C ILE A 33 -0.44 -11.03 -0.77
N ALA A 34 0.71 -11.52 -0.39
CA ALA A 34 1.82 -11.79 -1.29
C ALA A 34 2.23 -13.24 -1.08
N GLU A 35 2.12 -14.03 -2.14
CA GLU A 35 2.61 -15.40 -2.12
C GLU A 35 4.15 -15.41 -2.15
N GLU A 36 4.72 -16.60 -1.91
CA GLU A 36 6.17 -16.81 -1.93
C GLU A 36 6.78 -16.33 -3.25
N ASP A 37 8.08 -16.00 -3.23
CA ASP A 37 8.88 -15.65 -4.41
C ASP A 37 8.64 -14.26 -5.03
N ASN A 38 8.27 -13.27 -4.22
CA ASN A 38 8.37 -11.89 -4.67
C ASN A 38 9.83 -11.44 -4.72
N PHE A 39 10.36 -11.15 -5.91
CA PHE A 39 11.73 -10.69 -6.04
C PHE A 39 11.91 -9.54 -7.03
N ALA A 40 13.01 -8.83 -6.82
CA ALA A 40 13.43 -7.74 -7.67
C ALA A 40 14.95 -7.77 -7.88
N THR A 41 15.39 -7.24 -9.01
CA THR A 41 16.82 -7.16 -9.36
C THR A 41 17.33 -5.73 -9.38
N ALA A 42 18.59 -5.56 -9.05
CA ALA A 42 19.34 -4.32 -9.17
C ALA A 42 20.17 -4.30 -10.45
N PRO A 43 20.59 -3.12 -10.95
CA PRO A 43 21.41 -2.99 -12.16
C PRO A 43 22.76 -3.72 -12.14
N ASN A 44 23.29 -3.99 -10.95
CA ASN A 44 24.54 -4.76 -10.77
C ASN A 44 24.33 -6.29 -10.80
N GLY A 45 23.09 -6.76 -11.03
CA GLY A 45 22.72 -8.16 -11.05
C GLY A 45 22.40 -8.76 -9.68
N ASP A 46 22.57 -8.04 -8.59
CA ASP A 46 22.10 -8.49 -7.29
C ASP A 46 20.58 -8.55 -7.29
N TYR A 47 20.00 -9.41 -6.44
CA TYR A 47 18.55 -9.51 -6.31
C TYR A 47 18.10 -9.63 -4.85
N VAL A 48 16.86 -9.28 -4.61
CA VAL A 48 16.20 -9.40 -3.30
C VAL A 48 14.96 -10.25 -3.43
N ALA A 49 14.79 -11.20 -2.51
CA ALA A 49 13.52 -11.88 -2.26
C ALA A 49 12.82 -11.20 -1.07
N VAL A 50 11.50 -11.01 -1.18
CA VAL A 50 10.69 -10.34 -0.16
C VAL A 50 9.41 -11.13 0.03
N THR A 51 9.07 -11.41 1.28
CA THR A 51 7.77 -11.96 1.68
C THR A 51 6.93 -10.90 2.38
N VAL A 52 5.63 -11.13 2.48
CA VAL A 52 4.69 -10.33 3.26
C VAL A 52 3.96 -11.26 4.22
N ASP A 53 3.95 -10.91 5.50
CA ASP A 53 3.30 -11.72 6.52
C ASP A 53 1.77 -11.68 6.38
N GLU A 54 1.11 -12.77 6.75
CA GLU A 54 -0.34 -12.85 6.84
C GLU A 54 -0.92 -11.74 7.74
N GLY A 55 -2.08 -11.21 7.35
CA GLY A 55 -2.74 -10.14 8.07
C GLY A 55 -2.18 -8.75 7.80
N SER A 56 -1.22 -8.62 6.89
CA SER A 56 -0.79 -7.30 6.39
C SER A 56 -1.93 -6.59 5.66
N TRP A 57 -2.06 -5.28 5.90
CA TRP A 57 -3.13 -4.47 5.31
C TRP A 57 -2.70 -3.02 5.07
N PHE A 58 -3.45 -2.33 4.23
CA PHE A 58 -3.34 -0.88 4.05
C PHE A 58 -4.70 -0.22 3.79
N ASP A 59 -4.82 1.05 4.19
CA ASP A 59 -5.92 1.94 3.87
C ASP A 59 -5.49 2.96 2.83
N ALA A 60 -6.26 3.09 1.77
CA ALA A 60 -5.96 4.09 0.73
C ALA A 60 -6.31 5.51 1.20
N SER A 61 -7.38 5.64 2.02
CA SER A 61 -7.85 6.92 2.56
C SER A 61 -8.64 6.73 3.87
N PRO A 62 -8.19 7.27 5.03
CA PRO A 62 -6.89 7.93 5.21
C PRO A 62 -5.74 6.96 5.00
N LYS A 63 -4.58 7.46 4.59
CA LYS A 63 -3.42 6.59 4.36
C LYS A 63 -2.94 5.96 5.66
N ALA A 64 -3.04 4.63 5.74
CA ALA A 64 -2.49 3.84 6.83
C ALA A 64 -1.95 2.51 6.29
N VAL A 65 -1.06 1.88 7.03
CA VAL A 65 -0.51 0.58 6.69
C VAL A 65 -0.02 -0.14 7.94
N SER A 66 -0.27 -1.45 7.98
CA SER A 66 0.34 -2.37 8.93
C SER A 66 0.77 -3.59 8.14
N ALA A 67 2.06 -3.69 7.86
CA ALA A 67 2.62 -4.79 7.07
C ALA A 67 4.03 -5.09 7.54
N THR A 68 4.37 -6.36 7.55
CA THR A 68 5.67 -6.93 7.91
C THR A 68 6.02 -8.08 6.98
N GLY A 69 7.25 -8.57 7.07
CA GLY A 69 7.71 -9.74 6.33
C GLY A 69 9.21 -9.91 6.42
N ASP A 70 9.72 -10.83 5.62
CA ASP A 70 11.15 -11.11 5.54
C ASP A 70 11.76 -10.55 4.25
N PHE A 71 13.08 -10.38 4.25
CA PHE A 71 13.84 -10.13 3.04
C PHE A 71 15.16 -10.88 3.05
N THR A 72 15.62 -11.26 1.86
CA THR A 72 16.98 -11.78 1.66
C THR A 72 17.56 -11.12 0.40
N HIS A 73 18.70 -10.45 0.58
CA HIS A 73 19.50 -9.87 -0.50
C HIS A 73 20.58 -10.86 -0.92
N PHE A 74 20.59 -11.17 -2.20
CA PHE A 74 21.57 -12.06 -2.81
C PHE A 74 22.47 -11.27 -3.77
N ALA A 75 23.73 -11.63 -3.82
CA ALA A 75 24.61 -11.26 -4.92
C ALA A 75 24.15 -11.91 -6.23
N SER A 76 24.64 -11.43 -7.36
CA SER A 76 24.36 -11.98 -8.68
C SER A 76 24.79 -13.45 -8.86
N ASP A 77 25.67 -13.96 -8.02
CA ASP A 77 26.11 -15.37 -7.96
C ASP A 77 25.27 -16.23 -7.01
N GLY A 78 24.24 -15.66 -6.38
CA GLY A 78 23.35 -16.32 -5.43
C GLY A 78 23.86 -16.33 -3.97
N THR A 79 25.01 -15.73 -3.68
CA THR A 79 25.52 -15.63 -2.31
C THR A 79 24.66 -14.65 -1.51
N VAL A 80 24.22 -15.04 -0.31
CA VAL A 80 23.48 -14.17 0.62
C VAL A 80 24.40 -13.04 1.11
N ARG A 81 24.01 -11.79 0.91
CA ARG A 81 24.68 -10.59 1.39
C ARG A 81 24.08 -10.05 2.67
N ALA A 82 22.76 -10.10 2.78
CA ALA A 82 22.03 -9.65 3.97
C ALA A 82 20.67 -10.36 4.01
N SER A 83 20.15 -10.53 5.22
CA SER A 83 18.78 -11.00 5.44
C SER A 83 18.25 -10.42 6.75
N GLY A 84 16.94 -10.41 6.90
CA GLY A 84 16.25 -9.94 8.08
C GLY A 84 14.76 -9.78 7.82
N THR A 85 14.10 -9.06 8.72
CA THR A 85 12.69 -8.73 8.60
C THR A 85 12.51 -7.28 8.13
N TRP A 86 11.33 -6.94 7.69
CA TRP A 86 10.95 -5.55 7.40
C TRP A 86 9.62 -5.20 8.06
N THR A 87 9.46 -3.92 8.39
CA THR A 87 8.22 -3.37 8.94
C THR A 87 7.85 -2.10 8.18
N ALA A 88 6.59 -1.99 7.74
CA ALA A 88 6.09 -0.76 7.15
C ALA A 88 5.93 0.33 8.22
N THR A 89 6.39 1.53 7.90
CA THR A 89 6.30 2.70 8.78
C THR A 89 5.33 3.76 8.27
N GLY A 90 4.86 3.62 7.03
CA GLY A 90 3.87 4.51 6.46
C GLY A 90 3.52 4.19 5.00
N LEU A 91 2.28 4.44 4.61
CA LEU A 91 1.83 4.34 3.24
C LEU A 91 2.20 5.62 2.48
N ILE A 92 3.07 5.51 1.49
CA ILE A 92 3.47 6.63 0.63
C ILE A 92 2.40 6.88 -0.42
N SER A 93 2.04 5.86 -1.19
CA SER A 93 1.03 5.96 -2.25
C SER A 93 0.40 4.61 -2.56
N TYR A 94 -0.80 4.68 -3.10
CA TYR A 94 -1.48 3.55 -3.72
C TYR A 94 -2.02 3.97 -5.09
N SER A 95 -1.65 3.23 -6.12
CA SER A 95 -2.18 3.38 -7.48
C SER A 95 -3.13 2.23 -7.75
N PHE A 96 -4.43 2.51 -7.73
CA PHE A 96 -5.48 1.52 -7.89
C PHE A 96 -5.70 1.16 -9.36
N TYR A 97 -5.65 -0.14 -9.71
CA TYR A 97 -5.85 -0.64 -11.07
C TYR A 97 -7.25 -1.19 -11.33
N GLY A 98 -8.04 -1.33 -10.29
CA GLY A 98 -9.38 -1.89 -10.31
C GLY A 98 -9.45 -3.24 -9.63
N CYS A 99 -10.66 -3.79 -9.57
CA CYS A 99 -10.92 -5.10 -9.02
C CYS A 99 -11.59 -5.98 -10.09
N ARG A 100 -11.53 -7.28 -9.93
CA ARG A 100 -12.23 -8.25 -10.77
C ARG A 100 -12.39 -9.58 -10.07
N PHE A 101 -13.35 -10.35 -10.54
CA PHE A 101 -13.45 -11.76 -10.21
C PHE A 101 -12.37 -12.58 -10.94
N ILE A 102 -11.72 -13.51 -10.22
CA ILE A 102 -10.72 -14.43 -10.77
C ILE A 102 -11.18 -15.85 -10.54
N PRO A 103 -11.82 -16.50 -11.54
CA PRO A 103 -12.39 -17.84 -11.38
C PRO A 103 -11.37 -18.91 -10.97
N ALA A 104 -10.10 -18.73 -11.37
CA ALA A 104 -9.03 -19.70 -11.11
C ALA A 104 -8.69 -19.85 -9.62
N LEU A 105 -8.98 -18.83 -8.80
CA LEU A 105 -8.69 -18.88 -7.35
C LEU A 105 -9.77 -19.65 -6.57
N GLY A 106 -10.90 -19.99 -7.18
CA GLY A 106 -11.97 -20.79 -6.57
C GLY A 106 -12.60 -20.17 -5.31
N VAL A 107 -12.32 -18.92 -5.02
CA VAL A 107 -12.78 -18.19 -3.84
C VAL A 107 -13.79 -17.16 -4.30
N ASP A 108 -15.05 -17.34 -3.88
CA ASP A 108 -16.10 -16.34 -4.06
C ASP A 108 -15.99 -15.30 -2.93
N LEU A 109 -15.14 -14.31 -3.13
CA LEU A 109 -15.03 -13.13 -2.26
C LEU A 109 -15.97 -11.99 -2.69
N GLY A 110 -16.90 -12.29 -3.62
CA GLY A 110 -17.68 -11.27 -4.31
C GLY A 110 -16.94 -10.69 -5.52
N ASP A 111 -17.70 -10.33 -6.57
CA ASP A 111 -17.16 -10.01 -7.90
C ASP A 111 -16.12 -8.87 -7.95
N ASP A 112 -16.06 -8.03 -6.92
CA ASP A 112 -15.26 -6.80 -6.90
C ASP A 112 -14.24 -6.71 -5.75
N ASN A 113 -13.96 -7.81 -5.04
CA ASN A 113 -13.09 -7.77 -3.87
C ASN A 113 -11.62 -8.10 -4.17
N LEU A 114 -11.33 -8.80 -5.28
CA LEU A 114 -9.97 -9.07 -5.71
C LEU A 114 -9.46 -7.90 -6.54
N CYS A 115 -8.53 -7.16 -5.98
CA CYS A 115 -8.09 -5.88 -6.51
C CYS A 115 -6.60 -5.88 -6.82
N GLY A 116 -6.20 -5.00 -7.72
CA GLY A 116 -4.82 -4.78 -8.04
C GLY A 116 -4.41 -3.33 -7.93
N GLY A 117 -3.11 -3.13 -7.95
CA GLY A 117 -2.52 -1.81 -7.82
C GLY A 117 -1.02 -1.85 -7.60
N ALA A 118 -0.46 -0.68 -7.34
CA ALA A 118 0.90 -0.52 -6.84
C ALA A 118 0.82 0.16 -5.47
N VAL A 119 1.11 -0.58 -4.40
CA VAL A 119 1.21 -0.03 -3.05
C VAL A 119 2.68 0.26 -2.74
N LYS A 120 2.99 1.52 -2.43
CA LYS A 120 4.31 1.97 -2.04
C LYS A 120 4.33 2.35 -0.57
N MET A 121 5.26 1.76 0.18
CA MET A 121 5.42 1.92 1.62
C MET A 121 6.81 2.41 1.98
N ALA A 122 6.90 3.28 2.97
CA ALA A 122 8.14 3.46 3.71
C ALA A 122 8.30 2.25 4.64
N VAL A 123 9.50 1.67 4.66
CA VAL A 123 9.79 0.49 5.48
C VAL A 123 11.10 0.68 6.25
N VAL A 124 11.23 -0.07 7.33
CA VAL A 124 12.52 -0.28 8.01
C VAL A 124 12.91 -1.74 7.80
N LEU A 125 14.10 -1.95 7.30
CA LEU A 125 14.74 -3.26 7.18
C LEU A 125 15.54 -3.53 8.45
N HIS A 126 15.19 -4.56 9.20
CA HIS A 126 15.86 -4.97 10.43
C HIS A 126 16.94 -6.00 10.09
N THR A 127 18.18 -5.62 10.16
CA THR A 127 19.33 -6.48 9.89
C THR A 127 20.12 -6.78 11.14
N PRO A 128 20.97 -7.81 11.17
CA PRO A 128 21.89 -8.03 12.29
C PRO A 128 22.87 -6.87 12.55
N LEU A 129 23.06 -5.98 11.55
CA LEU A 129 23.93 -4.82 11.65
C LEU A 129 23.18 -3.54 12.05
N GLY A 130 21.86 -3.61 12.22
CA GLY A 130 20.99 -2.49 12.58
C GLY A 130 19.89 -2.22 11.57
N ASP A 131 19.09 -1.22 11.87
CA ASP A 131 17.94 -0.81 11.10
C ASP A 131 18.32 0.08 9.92
N VAL A 132 17.75 -0.19 8.76
CA VAL A 132 18.00 0.54 7.51
C VAL A 132 16.68 1.00 6.91
N PRO A 133 16.48 2.30 6.62
CA PRO A 133 15.28 2.77 5.96
C PRO A 133 15.23 2.35 4.50
N GLY A 134 14.02 2.03 4.01
CA GLY A 134 13.79 1.64 2.62
C GLY A 134 12.43 2.10 2.11
N MET A 135 12.21 1.92 0.83
CA MET A 135 10.91 2.06 0.17
C MET A 135 10.60 0.77 -0.58
N LEU A 136 9.56 0.07 -0.13
CA LEU A 136 9.04 -1.14 -0.75
C LEU A 136 7.81 -0.79 -1.58
N THR A 137 7.77 -1.28 -2.82
CA THR A 137 6.56 -1.24 -3.64
C THR A 137 6.16 -2.66 -3.96
N VAL A 138 4.91 -3.01 -3.73
CA VAL A 138 4.30 -4.29 -4.11
C VAL A 138 3.36 -4.02 -5.28
N PHE A 139 3.41 -4.88 -6.31
CA PHE A 139 2.62 -4.74 -7.54
C PHE A 139 1.71 -5.94 -7.71
N CYS A 140 0.42 -5.67 -7.94
CA CYS A 140 -0.58 -6.64 -8.33
C CYS A 140 -1.23 -6.17 -9.64
N ILE A 141 -1.15 -6.98 -10.69
CA ILE A 141 -1.64 -6.61 -12.04
C ILE A 141 -3.12 -6.93 -12.27
N ILE A 142 -3.85 -7.25 -11.23
CA ILE A 142 -5.32 -7.42 -11.31
C ILE A 142 -5.97 -6.08 -11.63
N GLY A 143 -7.04 -6.14 -12.43
CA GLY A 143 -7.87 -4.99 -12.75
C GLY A 143 -7.66 -4.42 -14.16
N PRO A 144 -8.69 -3.73 -14.67
CA PRO A 144 -8.72 -3.26 -16.06
C PRO A 144 -7.74 -2.09 -16.35
N LYS A 145 -7.21 -1.45 -15.32
CA LYS A 145 -6.25 -0.34 -15.44
C LYS A 145 -4.82 -0.77 -15.15
N ALA A 146 -4.59 -2.08 -14.99
CA ALA A 146 -3.23 -2.59 -14.77
C ALA A 146 -2.36 -2.26 -15.99
N PRO A 147 -1.15 -1.72 -15.80
CA PRO A 147 -0.23 -1.50 -16.91
C PRO A 147 0.27 -2.82 -17.48
N SER A 148 0.66 -2.82 -18.75
CA SER A 148 1.21 -4.01 -19.42
C SER A 148 2.60 -4.42 -18.91
N SER A 149 3.25 -3.56 -18.14
CA SER A 149 4.55 -3.81 -17.53
C SER A 149 4.79 -2.88 -16.34
N HIS A 150 5.59 -3.35 -15.38
CA HIS A 150 6.16 -2.53 -14.32
C HIS A 150 7.68 -2.58 -14.43
N ASN A 151 8.33 -1.40 -14.48
CA ASN A 151 9.79 -1.27 -14.47
C ASN A 151 10.53 -2.20 -15.45
N GLY A 152 9.96 -2.41 -16.65
CA GLY A 152 10.56 -3.19 -17.71
C GLY A 152 10.25 -4.69 -17.70
N SER A 153 9.57 -5.21 -16.70
CA SER A 153 9.14 -6.61 -16.65
C SER A 153 7.83 -6.79 -17.40
N LYS A 154 7.77 -7.74 -18.33
CA LYS A 154 6.50 -8.16 -18.92
C LYS A 154 5.74 -8.98 -17.88
N GLY A 155 4.50 -8.58 -17.62
CA GLY A 155 3.66 -9.27 -16.66
C GLY A 155 3.83 -8.83 -15.19
N GLY A 156 4.75 -8.02 -14.89
CA GLY A 156 5.04 -7.08 -13.81
C GLY A 156 4.44 -7.24 -12.43
N GLU A 157 4.05 -8.42 -11.98
CA GLU A 157 3.82 -8.67 -10.55
C GLU A 157 5.15 -8.83 -9.81
N GLY A 158 5.11 -8.60 -8.52
CA GLY A 158 6.28 -8.70 -7.66
C GLY A 158 6.51 -7.44 -6.86
N VAL A 159 7.76 -7.16 -6.59
CA VAL A 159 8.17 -6.03 -5.73
C VAL A 159 9.26 -5.18 -6.39
N THR A 160 9.46 -4.00 -5.84
CA THR A 160 10.73 -3.24 -5.93
C THR A 160 11.11 -2.76 -4.55
N LEU A 161 12.41 -2.73 -4.26
CA LEU A 161 12.93 -2.24 -2.99
C LEU A 161 14.07 -1.26 -3.24
N ASN A 162 13.90 -0.03 -2.79
CA ASN A 162 14.94 0.99 -2.81
C ASN A 162 15.48 1.20 -1.39
N VAL A 163 16.76 0.99 -1.20
CA VAL A 163 17.49 1.26 0.05
C VAL A 163 18.42 2.45 -0.22
N PRO A 164 18.01 3.68 0.16
CA PRO A 164 18.69 4.90 -0.22
C PRO A 164 20.17 4.90 0.18
N GLY A 165 21.04 5.23 -0.79
CA GLY A 165 22.49 5.28 -0.57
C GLY A 165 23.20 3.92 -0.53
N ILE A 166 22.46 2.81 -0.64
CA ILE A 166 22.99 1.44 -0.59
C ILE A 166 22.74 0.70 -1.90
N ILE A 167 21.45 0.43 -2.24
CA ILE A 167 21.11 -0.33 -3.44
C ILE A 167 19.67 -0.06 -3.86
N ASN A 168 19.39 -0.18 -5.15
CA ASN A 168 18.07 -0.02 -5.72
C ASN A 168 17.70 -1.25 -6.57
N PHE A 169 16.84 -2.11 -6.03
CA PHE A 169 16.24 -3.23 -6.73
C PHE A 169 15.00 -2.74 -7.50
N ASN A 170 15.22 -2.15 -8.64
CA ASN A 170 14.20 -1.41 -9.38
C ASN A 170 13.56 -2.17 -10.54
N HIS A 171 13.95 -3.43 -10.79
CA HIS A 171 13.33 -4.31 -11.77
C HIS A 171 12.60 -5.45 -11.08
N THR A 172 11.27 -5.51 -11.21
CA THR A 172 10.49 -6.65 -10.73
C THR A 172 10.93 -7.91 -11.45
N GLY A 173 11.25 -8.96 -10.69
CA GLY A 173 11.67 -10.24 -11.22
C GLY A 173 10.54 -11.26 -11.29
N GLY A 174 9.51 -11.12 -10.44
CA GLY A 174 8.35 -11.98 -10.34
C GLY A 174 7.69 -11.87 -8.97
N GLY A 175 6.55 -12.52 -8.84
CA GLY A 175 5.75 -12.60 -7.62
C GLY A 175 4.27 -12.79 -7.95
N GLU A 176 3.50 -13.19 -6.96
CA GLU A 176 2.05 -13.28 -7.03
C GLU A 176 1.46 -12.49 -5.87
N ASN A 177 0.74 -11.44 -6.17
CA ASN A 177 0.21 -10.51 -5.19
C ASN A 177 -1.28 -10.27 -5.43
N ILE A 178 -2.04 -10.21 -4.34
CA ILE A 178 -3.48 -9.95 -4.38
C ILE A 178 -3.82 -8.93 -3.30
N TYR A 179 -4.66 -7.97 -3.63
CA TYR A 179 -5.28 -7.08 -2.65
C TYR A 179 -6.75 -7.46 -2.50
N VAL A 180 -7.15 -7.81 -1.28
CA VAL A 180 -8.55 -8.13 -0.97
C VAL A 180 -9.17 -6.95 -0.26
N ARG A 181 -10.16 -6.31 -0.91
CA ARG A 181 -10.92 -5.23 -0.28
C ARG A 181 -11.83 -5.81 0.82
N ILE A 182 -11.78 -5.20 2.01
CA ILE A 182 -12.56 -5.61 3.19
C ILE A 182 -13.41 -4.45 3.75
#